data_bb54cc14594dd0e510ece96131e8d441
#
_entry.id   bb54cc14594dd0e510ece96131e8d441
#
_cell.length_a   1.000
_cell.length_b   1.000
_cell.length_c   1.000
_cell.angle_alpha   90.00
_cell.angle_beta   90.00
_cell.angle_gamma   90.00
#
_symmetry.space_group_name_H-M   'P 1'
#
loop_
_entity.id
_entity.type
_entity.pdbx_description
1 polymer ?
#
loop_
_entity_poly.entity_id
_entity_poly.type
_entity_poly.pdbx_seq_one_letter_code
_entity_poly.pdbx_strand_id
1 'polypeptide(L)'
;TAGVTTRKISLATMCRVLAENPAKLYGMFPRKGILQAGADADIVVYDPLADHVIRAADMVANVDYNPYEGFTTRGSIQQVWLRGRLAVEHGTVLAGPDGKYILRGKNCL
;
A
#
# COMPACT_ATOMS: atom_id res chain seq x y z
N THR A 1 -0.39 10.96 6.72
CA THR A 1 -0.63 12.10 7.62
C THR A 1 0.63 12.48 8.36
N ALA A 2 1.08 11.72 9.33
CA ALA A 2 2.19 12.11 10.23
C ALA A 2 3.56 12.33 9.54
N GLY A 3 3.79 11.78 8.38
CA GLY A 3 5.04 11.94 7.63
C GLY A 3 4.93 12.97 6.50
N VAL A 4 4.09 12.69 5.50
CA VAL A 4 4.02 13.48 4.27
C VAL A 4 3.27 14.79 4.49
N THR A 5 2.09 14.77 5.11
CA THR A 5 1.30 15.98 5.35
C THR A 5 2.03 16.97 6.27
N THR A 6 2.78 16.48 7.24
CA THR A 6 3.62 17.31 8.13
C THR A 6 4.97 17.70 7.50
N ARG A 7 5.22 17.34 6.24
CA ARG A 7 6.45 17.62 5.48
C ARG A 7 7.74 17.04 6.11
N LYS A 8 7.64 16.04 6.98
CA LYS A 8 8.80 15.34 7.53
C LYS A 8 9.51 14.47 6.50
N ILE A 9 8.75 13.90 5.58
CA ILE A 9 9.26 13.13 4.43
C ILE A 9 8.46 13.50 3.17
N SER A 10 9.09 13.37 2.00
CA SER A 10 8.39 13.51 0.72
C SER A 10 7.56 12.26 0.39
N LEU A 11 6.56 12.40 -0.49
CA LEU A 11 5.81 11.26 -1.02
C LEU A 11 6.73 10.25 -1.71
N ALA A 12 7.72 10.71 -2.48
CA ALA A 12 8.72 9.86 -3.10
C ALA A 12 9.54 9.07 -2.08
N THR A 13 9.91 9.69 -0.97
CA THR A 13 10.60 9.01 0.14
C THR A 13 9.70 7.95 0.76
N MET A 14 8.42 8.25 0.97
CA MET A 14 7.45 7.28 1.48
C MET A 14 7.33 6.05 0.56
N CYS A 15 7.17 6.25 -0.75
CA CYS A 15 7.09 5.16 -1.72
C CYS A 15 8.38 4.31 -1.73
N ARG A 16 9.54 4.97 -1.66
CA ARG A 16 10.83 4.27 -1.61
C ARG A 16 10.96 3.40 -0.37
N VAL A 17 10.62 3.91 0.79
CA VAL A 17 10.74 3.20 2.08
C VAL A 17 9.71 2.07 2.21
N LEU A 18 8.49 2.27 1.70
CA LEU A 18 7.41 1.28 1.86
C LEU A 18 7.35 0.23 0.74
N ALA A 19 7.88 0.51 -0.44
CA ALA A 19 7.77 -0.40 -1.59
C ALA A 19 9.13 -0.76 -2.21
N GLU A 20 9.90 0.22 -2.68
CA GLU A 20 11.12 -0.04 -3.44
C GLU A 20 12.22 -0.70 -2.59
N ASN A 21 12.56 -0.11 -1.44
CA ASN A 21 13.61 -0.64 -0.56
C ASN A 21 13.28 -2.03 -0.02
N PRO A 22 12.06 -2.34 0.47
CA PRO A 22 11.67 -3.69 0.84
C PRO A 22 11.80 -4.68 -0.32
N ALA A 23 11.36 -4.30 -1.54
CA ALA A 23 11.49 -5.17 -2.71
C ALA A 23 12.95 -5.49 -3.04
N LYS A 24 13.85 -4.50 -2.93
CA LYS A 24 15.31 -4.69 -3.10
C LYS A 24 15.90 -5.57 -2.00
N LEU A 25 15.59 -5.27 -0.74
CA LEU A 25 16.09 -6.01 0.42
C LEU A 25 15.70 -7.49 0.38
N TYR A 26 14.45 -7.77 0.02
CA TYR A 26 13.94 -9.14 -0.03
C TYR A 26 14.12 -9.84 -1.37
N GLY A 27 14.86 -9.23 -2.32
CA GLY A 27 15.20 -9.86 -3.61
C GLY A 27 13.99 -10.04 -4.53
N MET A 28 13.01 -9.14 -4.48
CA MET A 28 11.85 -9.13 -5.36
C MET A 28 11.89 -8.04 -6.42
N PHE A 29 12.86 -7.12 -6.31
CA PHE A 29 13.07 -6.06 -7.29
C PHE A 29 13.75 -6.61 -8.55
N PRO A 30 13.42 -6.16 -9.79
CA PRO A 30 12.45 -5.12 -10.14
C PRO A 30 11.02 -5.64 -10.42
N ARG A 31 10.74 -6.90 -10.16
CA ARG A 31 9.40 -7.47 -10.35
C ARG A 31 8.35 -6.76 -9.48
N LYS A 32 8.74 -6.42 -8.25
CA LYS A 32 7.95 -5.65 -7.28
C LYS A 32 8.68 -4.37 -6.89
N GLY A 33 7.93 -3.41 -6.33
CA GLY A 33 8.48 -2.18 -5.75
C GLY A 33 8.73 -1.05 -6.73
N ILE A 34 8.32 -1.19 -7.98
CA ILE A 34 8.48 -0.17 -9.02
C ILE A 34 7.33 -0.24 -10.04
N LEU A 35 6.97 0.90 -10.61
CA LEU A 35 6.04 1.01 -11.73
C LEU A 35 6.83 1.18 -13.02
N GLN A 36 7.03 0.07 -13.73
CA GLN A 36 7.71 0.06 -15.04
C GLN A 36 7.24 -1.11 -15.89
N ALA A 37 7.48 -1.05 -17.18
CA ALA A 37 7.21 -2.15 -18.10
C ALA A 37 8.01 -3.41 -17.65
N GLY A 38 7.34 -4.56 -17.57
CA GLY A 38 7.91 -5.83 -17.09
C GLY A 38 7.81 -6.07 -15.59
N ALA A 39 7.44 -5.07 -14.79
CA ALA A 39 7.09 -5.28 -13.37
C ALA A 39 5.64 -5.75 -13.21
N ASP A 40 5.33 -6.40 -12.09
CA ASP A 40 3.95 -6.72 -11.75
C ASP A 40 3.15 -5.41 -11.52
N ALA A 41 1.95 -5.33 -12.06
CA ALA A 41 1.08 -4.17 -11.90
C ALA A 41 0.36 -4.19 -10.54
N ASP A 42 1.14 -4.07 -9.46
CA ASP A 42 0.65 -3.86 -8.10
C ASP A 42 0.62 -2.36 -7.83
N ILE A 43 -0.57 -1.77 -7.90
CA ILE A 43 -0.74 -0.32 -7.94
C ILE A 43 -1.71 0.11 -6.86
N VAL A 44 -1.35 1.14 -6.11
CA VAL A 44 -2.24 1.83 -5.18
C VAL A 44 -2.57 3.20 -5.75
N VAL A 45 -3.86 3.46 -5.95
CA VAL A 45 -4.36 4.79 -6.30
C VAL A 45 -4.74 5.51 -5.02
N TYR A 46 -4.12 6.65 -4.79
CA TYR A 46 -4.20 7.40 -3.54
C TYR A 46 -4.63 8.84 -3.80
N ASP A 47 -5.64 9.30 -3.08
CA ASP A 47 -6.07 10.70 -3.07
C ASP A 47 -5.44 11.41 -1.85
N PRO A 48 -4.53 12.36 -2.04
CA PRO A 48 -3.87 13.05 -0.93
C PRO A 48 -4.75 14.09 -0.22
N LEU A 49 -5.90 14.44 -0.79
CA LEU A 49 -6.78 15.49 -0.28
C LEU A 49 -8.00 14.96 0.48
N ALA A 50 -8.38 13.71 0.25
CA ALA A 50 -9.49 13.09 0.95
C ALA A 50 -9.15 12.85 2.43
N ASP A 51 -10.03 13.21 3.33
CA ASP A 51 -9.90 12.88 4.74
C ASP A 51 -10.50 11.49 5.03
N HIS A 52 -9.91 10.77 5.97
CA HIS A 52 -10.39 9.47 6.42
C HIS A 52 -10.28 9.37 7.94
N VAL A 53 -11.33 8.87 8.57
CA VAL A 53 -11.34 8.57 10.01
C VAL A 53 -11.14 7.08 10.21
N ILE A 54 -10.13 6.71 10.99
CA ILE A 54 -9.85 5.31 11.33
C ILE A 54 -10.91 4.81 12.29
N ARG A 55 -11.56 3.68 11.95
CA ARG A 55 -12.56 3.01 12.77
C ARG A 55 -12.25 1.52 12.81
N ALA A 56 -12.30 0.92 13.99
CA ALA A 56 -12.12 -0.52 14.16
C ALA A 56 -13.15 -1.32 13.34
N ALA A 57 -14.39 -0.82 13.25
CA ALA A 57 -15.47 -1.45 12.49
C ALA A 57 -15.20 -1.54 10.97
N ASP A 58 -14.33 -0.68 10.42
CA ASP A 58 -13.98 -0.66 9.00
C ASP A 58 -12.75 -1.55 8.68
N MET A 59 -12.13 -2.11 9.73
CA MET A 59 -10.92 -2.92 9.58
C MET A 59 -11.26 -4.39 9.32
N VAL A 60 -10.49 -5.02 8.43
CA VAL A 60 -10.55 -6.48 8.15
C VAL A 60 -9.67 -7.22 9.19
N ALA A 61 -9.60 -6.74 10.41
CA ALA A 61 -8.86 -7.35 11.49
C ALA A 61 -9.80 -8.19 12.37
N ASN A 62 -9.32 -9.32 12.87
CA ASN A 62 -10.10 -10.21 13.73
C ASN A 62 -10.05 -9.78 15.22
N VAL A 63 -10.17 -8.46 15.45
CA VAL A 63 -10.18 -7.81 16.77
C VAL A 63 -11.21 -6.68 16.75
N ASP A 64 -11.74 -6.34 17.91
CA ASP A 64 -12.81 -5.36 18.10
C ASP A 64 -12.29 -3.95 18.49
N TYR A 65 -11.00 -3.73 18.47
CA TYR A 65 -10.39 -2.44 18.80
C TYR A 65 -9.31 -2.02 17.80
N ASN A 66 -9.06 -0.72 17.72
CA ASN A 66 -7.94 -0.14 16.99
C ASN A 66 -7.29 0.95 17.87
N PRO A 67 -5.97 0.92 18.12
CA PRO A 67 -5.28 1.93 18.91
C PRO A 67 -5.36 3.34 18.29
N TYR A 68 -5.73 3.44 17.02
CA TYR A 68 -5.92 4.71 16.30
C TYR A 68 -7.39 5.06 16.08
N GLU A 69 -8.31 4.44 16.83
CA GLU A 69 -9.75 4.71 16.72
C GLU A 69 -10.06 6.20 16.80
N GLY A 70 -10.82 6.72 15.84
CA GLY A 70 -11.20 8.13 15.76
C GLY A 70 -10.09 9.06 15.22
N PHE A 71 -8.89 8.55 14.95
CA PHE A 71 -7.81 9.35 14.38
C PHE A 71 -8.14 9.74 12.94
N THR A 72 -8.12 11.05 12.66
CA THR A 72 -8.33 11.55 11.30
C THR A 72 -7.01 11.58 10.54
N THR A 73 -6.98 10.89 9.42
CA THR A 73 -5.87 10.95 8.46
C THR A 73 -6.24 11.84 7.29
N ARG A 74 -5.25 12.54 6.74
CA ARG A 74 -5.36 13.20 5.45
C ARG A 74 -4.78 12.30 4.37
N GLY A 75 -5.59 12.05 3.35
CA GLY A 75 -5.30 11.11 2.28
C GLY A 75 -6.05 9.79 2.46
N SER A 76 -6.56 9.26 1.36
CA SER A 76 -7.33 8.02 1.30
C SER A 76 -6.90 7.16 0.12
N ILE A 77 -6.88 5.84 0.33
CA ILE A 77 -6.68 4.86 -0.75
C ILE A 77 -8.00 4.71 -1.49
N GLN A 78 -7.99 4.99 -2.78
CA GLN A 78 -9.16 4.88 -3.65
C GLN A 78 -9.26 3.50 -4.29
N GLN A 79 -8.14 2.97 -4.80
CA GLN A 79 -8.09 1.67 -5.45
C GLN A 79 -6.79 0.93 -5.12
N VAL A 80 -6.88 -0.39 -5.08
CA VAL A 80 -5.74 -1.29 -5.02
C VAL A 80 -5.83 -2.29 -6.15
N TRP A 81 -4.81 -2.32 -7.00
CA TRP A 81 -4.66 -3.25 -8.10
C TRP A 81 -3.60 -4.29 -7.75
N LEU A 82 -3.88 -5.55 -7.99
CA LEU A 82 -2.96 -6.66 -7.80
C LEU A 82 -2.73 -7.37 -9.14
N ARG A 83 -1.52 -7.30 -9.63
CA ARG A 83 -1.12 -7.86 -10.94
C ARG A 83 -2.10 -7.49 -12.07
N GLY A 84 -2.48 -6.21 -12.13
CA GLY A 84 -3.36 -5.67 -13.15
C GLY A 84 -4.86 -5.94 -12.95
N ARG A 85 -5.26 -6.56 -11.81
CA ARG A 85 -6.67 -6.78 -11.45
C ARG A 85 -7.07 -5.85 -10.30
N LEU A 86 -8.18 -5.16 -10.45
CA LEU A 86 -8.74 -4.35 -9.37
C LEU A 86 -9.16 -5.26 -8.22
N ALA A 87 -8.51 -5.12 -7.09
CA ALA A 87 -8.73 -5.95 -5.90
C ALA A 87 -9.58 -5.25 -4.84
N VAL A 88 -9.38 -3.94 -4.69
CA VAL A 88 -10.13 -3.13 -3.72
C VAL A 88 -10.52 -1.81 -4.38
N GLU A 89 -11.73 -1.34 -4.16
CA GLU A 89 -12.21 -0.03 -4.57
C GLU A 89 -13.02 0.61 -3.45
N HIS A 90 -12.64 1.83 -3.08
CA HIS A 90 -13.27 2.61 -1.99
C HIS A 90 -13.49 1.79 -0.72
N GLY A 91 -12.48 1.00 -0.30
CA GLY A 91 -12.55 0.14 0.88
C GLY A 91 -13.28 -1.18 0.68
N THR A 92 -13.96 -1.39 -0.45
CA THR A 92 -14.67 -2.63 -0.75
C THR A 92 -13.74 -3.63 -1.44
N VAL A 93 -13.63 -4.84 -0.89
CA VAL A 93 -12.87 -5.95 -1.50
C VAL A 93 -13.69 -6.55 -2.64
N LEU A 94 -13.16 -6.51 -3.86
CA LEU A 94 -13.81 -6.99 -5.08
C LEU A 94 -13.28 -8.33 -5.56
N ALA A 95 -12.02 -8.65 -5.23
CA ALA A 95 -11.34 -9.85 -5.71
C ALA A 95 -11.17 -10.88 -4.58
N GLY A 96 -11.41 -12.14 -4.91
CA GLY A 96 -11.10 -13.26 -4.02
C GLY A 96 -9.58 -13.45 -3.82
N PRO A 97 -9.17 -14.31 -2.86
CA PRO A 97 -7.77 -14.60 -2.61
C PRO A 97 -7.06 -15.11 -3.87
N ASP A 98 -5.95 -14.46 -4.23
CA ASP A 98 -5.11 -14.82 -5.39
C ASP A 98 -3.63 -14.58 -5.06
N GLY A 99 -3.21 -14.96 -3.88
CA GLY A 99 -1.81 -14.90 -3.46
C GLY A 99 -0.96 -15.89 -4.25
N LYS A 100 0.21 -15.45 -4.73
CA LYS A 100 1.21 -16.31 -5.39
C LYS A 100 2.55 -16.16 -4.71
N TYR A 101 3.17 -17.28 -4.40
CA TYR A 101 4.53 -17.27 -3.88
C TYR A 101 5.50 -16.71 -4.92
N ILE A 102 6.38 -15.82 -4.48
CA ILE A 102 7.44 -15.26 -5.32
C ILE A 102 8.78 -15.77 -4.80
N LEU A 103 9.50 -16.51 -5.66
CA LEU A 103 10.87 -16.90 -5.34
C LEU A 103 11.76 -15.66 -5.30
N ARG A 104 12.42 -15.45 -4.16
CA ARG A 104 13.33 -14.32 -3.98
C ARG A 104 14.63 -14.52 -4.78
N GLY A 105 15.13 -13.44 -5.36
CA GLY A 105 16.48 -13.36 -5.90
C GLY A 105 17.49 -12.83 -4.86
N LYS A 106 18.65 -12.38 -5.35
CA LYS A 106 19.63 -11.66 -4.52
C LYS A 106 19.06 -10.28 -4.12
N ASN A 107 19.44 -9.81 -2.94
CA ASN A 107 19.17 -8.42 -2.58
C ASN A 107 19.98 -7.47 -3.48
N CYS A 108 19.49 -6.24 -3.65
CA CYS A 108 20.10 -5.21 -4.47
C CYS A 108 20.07 -3.82 -3.78
N LEU A 109 20.18 -3.84 -2.46
CA LEU A 109 20.48 -2.63 -1.67
C LEU A 109 21.96 -2.29 -1.74
#